data_09780625e1ac5ce2a2c5c72eb3405744
#
_entry.id   09780625e1ac5ce2a2c5c72eb3405744
#
_cell.length_a   1.000
_cell.length_b   1.000
_cell.length_c   1.000
_cell.angle_alpha   90.00
_cell.angle_beta   90.00
_cell.angle_gamma   90.00
#
_symmetry.space_group_name_H-M   'P 1'
#
loop_
_entity.id
_entity.type
_entity.pdbx_description
1 polymer ?
#
loop_
_entity_poly.entity_id
_entity_poly.type
_entity_poly.pdbx_seq_one_letter_code
_entity_poly.pdbx_strand_id
1 'polypeptide(L)'
;MRAIFQIVANGDDITRIIQDRVLRIQTTDKPGLEADDCEIELDDRDGKVRFPPKGATLKISLGWEGRGLSMLGEYAIDEIVLRGPPATMVIRGKPANMRATSKTHRYGGWTNVKLADIVGDVARRNKWAAACSVEAVVPRADQFGESDLHFITRIARQYGATATVKAGKLIVGPIGGGKSASGKTLPSIELTPADLADYEITFPDRASFVAVRAKVHNAKTGKKIDLTIPNPDAPPGAAAVHTERHSYASPEAAKAAAKSRLEKLNRHTAKSVLRMRGRTDIAAEKSVRLKGFKQEADGEFLVESVKHTYAGRSWETSVELNAGNKGKAKAGHGKKPKKKIDLVVPAPQK
;
A
#
# COMPACT_ATOMS: atom_id res chain seq x y z
N MET A 1 28.62 3.46 9.46
CA MET A 1 27.90 2.25 9.91
C MET A 1 27.69 1.36 8.69
N ARG A 2 28.04 0.07 8.78
CA ARG A 2 27.91 -0.90 7.69
C ARG A 2 26.56 -1.59 7.78
N ALA A 3 25.85 -1.71 6.67
CA ALA A 3 24.65 -2.52 6.61
C ALA A 3 25.01 -4.01 6.54
N ILE A 4 24.18 -4.82 7.16
CA ILE A 4 24.28 -6.29 7.18
C ILE A 4 22.95 -6.89 6.75
N PHE A 5 22.98 -8.09 6.21
CA PHE A 5 21.81 -8.85 5.83
C PHE A 5 21.90 -10.30 6.30
N GLN A 6 20.77 -10.96 6.36
CA GLN A 6 20.65 -12.40 6.53
C GLN A 6 19.60 -12.94 5.57
N ILE A 7 19.90 -14.05 4.93
CA ILE A 7 18.97 -14.79 4.07
C ILE A 7 18.93 -16.24 4.54
N VAL A 8 17.72 -16.67 4.93
CA VAL A 8 17.46 -18.06 5.31
C VAL A 8 16.58 -18.69 4.23
N ALA A 9 17.05 -19.76 3.59
CA ALA A 9 16.36 -20.48 2.53
C ALA A 9 15.91 -21.85 3.03
N ASN A 10 14.60 -22.13 3.01
CA ASN A 10 14.00 -23.38 3.51
C ASN A 10 14.40 -23.77 4.94
N GLY A 11 14.75 -22.79 5.77
CA GLY A 11 15.22 -22.99 7.13
C GLY A 11 16.74 -22.92 7.32
N ASP A 12 17.54 -23.01 6.25
CA ASP A 12 18.98 -22.95 6.29
C ASP A 12 19.51 -21.53 6.06
N ASP A 13 20.43 -21.08 6.90
CA ASP A 13 21.10 -19.78 6.73
C ASP A 13 22.17 -19.88 5.62
N ILE A 14 21.85 -19.29 4.48
CA ILE A 14 22.72 -19.25 3.30
C ILE A 14 23.55 -17.97 3.19
N THR A 15 23.47 -17.09 4.17
CA THR A 15 24.10 -15.76 4.14
C THR A 15 25.57 -15.80 3.78
N ARG A 16 26.35 -16.67 4.47
CA ARG A 16 27.80 -16.80 4.24
C ARG A 16 28.13 -17.34 2.86
N ILE A 17 27.25 -18.15 2.27
CA ILE A 17 27.46 -18.78 0.96
C ILE A 17 27.35 -17.75 -0.16
N ILE A 18 26.43 -16.78 0.02
CA ILE A 18 26.09 -15.81 -1.03
C ILE A 18 26.65 -14.40 -0.78
N GLN A 19 27.22 -14.11 0.41
CA GLN A 19 27.57 -12.74 0.82
C GLN A 19 28.50 -12.01 -0.16
N ASP A 20 29.44 -12.72 -0.79
CA ASP A 20 30.40 -12.14 -1.73
C ASP A 20 29.83 -12.00 -3.14
N ARG A 21 28.63 -12.54 -3.38
CA ARG A 21 27.93 -12.50 -4.68
C ARG A 21 26.73 -11.54 -4.68
N VAL A 22 26.25 -11.15 -3.51
CA VAL A 22 25.07 -10.26 -3.42
C VAL A 22 25.41 -8.87 -3.94
N LEU A 23 24.82 -8.51 -5.06
CA LEU A 23 24.88 -7.18 -5.64
C LEU A 23 23.79 -6.28 -5.05
N ARG A 24 22.57 -6.81 -4.91
CA ARG A 24 21.43 -6.07 -4.40
C ARG A 24 20.41 -7.02 -3.75
N ILE A 25 19.82 -6.56 -2.64
CA ILE A 25 18.61 -7.11 -2.06
C ILE A 25 17.58 -6.00 -2.00
N GLN A 26 16.40 -6.26 -2.50
CA GLN A 26 15.28 -5.34 -2.45
C GLN A 26 14.05 -6.04 -1.90
N THR A 27 13.32 -5.39 -1.00
CA THR A 27 12.00 -5.82 -0.55
C THR A 27 11.04 -4.67 -0.64
N THR A 28 9.80 -4.95 -1.02
CA THR A 28 8.73 -3.95 -1.12
C THR A 28 7.57 -4.39 -0.25
N ASP A 29 7.09 -3.52 0.64
CA ASP A 29 5.85 -3.68 1.42
C ASP A 29 4.82 -2.68 0.90
N LYS A 30 3.67 -3.18 0.45
CA LYS A 30 2.55 -2.38 -0.08
C LYS A 30 1.25 -2.80 0.61
N PRO A 31 0.20 -1.97 0.59
CA PRO A 31 -1.09 -2.33 1.16
C PRO A 31 -1.80 -3.40 0.34
N GLY A 32 -2.43 -4.34 1.03
CA GLY A 32 -3.29 -5.34 0.40
C GLY A 32 -2.58 -6.63 0.02
N LEU A 33 -3.22 -7.42 -0.85
CA LEU A 33 -2.80 -8.77 -1.20
C LEU A 33 -1.85 -8.84 -2.41
N GLU A 34 -1.70 -7.75 -3.17
CA GLU A 34 -1.06 -7.81 -4.49
C GLU A 34 0.44 -7.49 -4.47
N ALA A 35 1.03 -7.25 -3.28
CA ALA A 35 2.05 -6.25 -3.39
C ALA A 35 3.40 -6.49 -2.77
N ASP A 36 3.51 -7.30 -1.74
CA ASP A 36 4.84 -7.56 -1.16
C ASP A 36 5.67 -8.35 -2.17
N ASP A 37 6.90 -7.94 -2.36
CA ASP A 37 7.84 -8.69 -3.21
C ASP A 37 9.25 -8.58 -2.67
N CYS A 38 10.09 -9.52 -3.12
CA CYS A 38 11.52 -9.42 -2.94
C CYS A 38 12.26 -9.69 -4.25
N GLU A 39 13.41 -9.06 -4.39
CA GLU A 39 14.35 -9.29 -5.46
C GLU A 39 15.77 -9.39 -4.88
N ILE A 40 16.49 -10.48 -5.21
CA ILE A 40 17.88 -10.69 -4.83
C ILE A 40 18.67 -10.82 -6.12
N GLU A 41 19.64 -9.95 -6.33
CA GLU A 41 20.53 -9.96 -7.49
C GLU A 41 21.92 -10.44 -7.08
N LEU A 42 22.38 -11.49 -7.73
CA LEU A 42 23.66 -12.17 -7.46
C LEU A 42 24.59 -12.05 -8.67
N ASP A 43 25.87 -11.83 -8.40
CA ASP A 43 26.94 -11.96 -9.39
C ASP A 43 27.12 -13.45 -9.76
N ASP A 44 26.96 -13.75 -11.05
CA ASP A 44 27.11 -15.11 -11.58
C ASP A 44 28.07 -15.14 -12.79
N ARG A 45 29.07 -14.24 -12.81
CA ARG A 45 30.06 -14.18 -13.90
C ARG A 45 30.85 -15.47 -14.09
N ASP A 46 30.97 -16.30 -13.07
CA ASP A 46 31.63 -17.62 -13.12
C ASP A 46 30.66 -18.78 -13.40
N GLY A 47 29.35 -18.51 -13.55
CA GLY A 47 28.31 -19.51 -13.85
C GLY A 47 28.08 -20.55 -12.75
N LYS A 48 28.50 -20.27 -11.51
CA LYS A 48 28.44 -21.26 -10.41
C LYS A 48 27.22 -21.13 -9.48
N VAL A 49 26.40 -20.09 -9.67
CA VAL A 49 25.20 -19.94 -8.86
C VAL A 49 24.16 -20.96 -9.29
N ARG A 50 23.84 -21.91 -8.42
CA ARG A 50 22.82 -22.92 -8.71
C ARG A 50 21.42 -22.29 -8.65
N PHE A 51 20.53 -22.77 -9.52
CA PHE A 51 19.12 -22.40 -9.48
C PHE A 51 18.49 -22.86 -8.16
N PRO A 52 17.91 -21.94 -7.39
CA PRO A 52 17.12 -22.34 -6.23
C PRO A 52 15.85 -23.07 -6.70
N PRO A 53 15.33 -24.04 -5.95
CA PRO A 53 14.07 -24.69 -6.30
C PRO A 53 12.93 -23.66 -6.31
N LYS A 54 12.12 -23.66 -7.37
CA LYS A 54 10.89 -22.85 -7.39
C LYS A 54 10.00 -23.25 -6.22
N GLY A 55 9.53 -22.27 -5.48
CA GLY A 55 8.75 -22.50 -4.29
C GLY A 55 9.52 -22.59 -3.00
N ALA A 56 10.84 -22.60 -3.04
CA ALA A 56 11.63 -22.46 -1.84
C ALA A 56 11.29 -21.17 -1.11
N THR A 57 11.24 -21.23 0.22
CA THR A 57 10.95 -20.06 1.06
C THR A 57 12.24 -19.29 1.37
N LEU A 58 12.17 -17.97 1.32
CA LEU A 58 13.24 -17.06 1.67
C LEU A 58 12.79 -16.14 2.80
N LYS A 59 13.50 -16.13 3.92
CA LYS A 59 13.37 -15.11 4.97
C LYS A 59 14.50 -14.11 4.80
N ILE A 60 14.13 -12.84 4.65
CA ILE A 60 15.08 -11.75 4.43
C ILE A 60 15.08 -10.84 5.64
N SER A 61 16.27 -10.60 6.19
CA SER A 61 16.51 -9.66 7.28
C SER A 61 17.58 -8.67 6.89
N LEU A 62 17.39 -7.40 7.23
CA LEU A 62 18.37 -6.33 7.08
C LEU A 62 18.65 -5.70 8.44
N GLY A 63 19.84 -5.12 8.58
CA GLY A 63 20.22 -4.44 9.81
C GLY A 63 21.49 -3.62 9.68
N TRP A 64 21.91 -3.09 10.79
CA TRP A 64 23.17 -2.35 10.92
C TRP A 64 24.11 -3.08 11.85
N GLU A 65 25.37 -3.14 11.48
CA GLU A 65 26.42 -3.71 12.33
C GLU A 65 26.40 -3.05 13.71
N GLY A 66 26.35 -3.88 14.77
CA GLY A 66 26.20 -3.45 16.15
C GLY A 66 24.77 -3.06 16.60
N ARG A 67 23.75 -3.12 15.71
CA ARG A 67 22.35 -2.84 16.07
C ARG A 67 21.38 -4.00 15.83
N GLY A 68 21.90 -5.13 15.32
CA GLY A 68 21.11 -6.32 15.05
C GLY A 68 20.40 -6.31 13.70
N LEU A 69 19.70 -7.42 13.45
CA LEU A 69 18.94 -7.69 12.24
C LEU A 69 17.44 -7.58 12.53
N SER A 70 16.69 -7.06 11.57
CA SER A 70 15.23 -7.03 11.59
C SER A 70 14.70 -7.79 10.39
N MET A 71 13.78 -8.73 10.61
CA MET A 71 13.13 -9.49 9.55
C MET A 71 12.18 -8.58 8.77
N LEU A 72 12.34 -8.53 7.44
CA LEU A 72 11.50 -7.75 6.54
C LEU A 72 10.33 -8.56 5.96
N GLY A 73 10.54 -9.85 5.72
CA GLY A 73 9.48 -10.70 5.21
C GLY A 73 9.91 -12.12 4.91
N GLU A 74 8.90 -12.96 4.61
CA GLU A 74 9.04 -14.34 4.16
C GLU A 74 8.39 -14.49 2.79
N TYR A 75 9.18 -14.93 1.82
CA TYR A 75 8.80 -14.97 0.41
C TYR A 75 8.98 -16.38 -0.14
N ALA A 76 8.16 -16.78 -1.10
CA ALA A 76 8.37 -17.98 -1.89
C ALA A 76 8.94 -17.59 -3.25
N ILE A 77 9.98 -18.26 -3.70
CA ILE A 77 10.60 -18.03 -5.01
C ILE A 77 9.58 -18.31 -6.11
N ASP A 78 9.33 -17.30 -6.94
CA ASP A 78 8.37 -17.33 -8.03
C ASP A 78 9.06 -17.30 -9.40
N GLU A 79 10.10 -16.47 -9.54
CA GLU A 79 10.79 -16.25 -10.81
C GLU A 79 12.32 -16.22 -10.62
N ILE A 80 13.04 -16.76 -11.59
CA ILE A 80 14.50 -16.65 -11.71
C ILE A 80 14.80 -16.06 -13.07
N VAL A 81 15.58 -14.96 -13.10
CA VAL A 81 15.96 -14.26 -14.30
C VAL A 81 17.48 -14.27 -14.44
N LEU A 82 17.99 -14.69 -15.58
CA LEU A 82 19.40 -14.53 -15.93
C LEU A 82 19.55 -13.27 -16.78
N ARG A 83 20.53 -12.46 -16.45
CA ARG A 83 20.90 -11.24 -17.19
C ARG A 83 22.37 -11.29 -17.59
N GLY A 84 22.75 -10.62 -18.65
CA GLY A 84 24.14 -10.48 -19.05
C GLY A 84 24.34 -9.77 -20.37
N PRO A 85 25.57 -9.38 -20.71
CA PRO A 85 26.75 -9.23 -19.88
C PRO A 85 26.76 -7.96 -19.00
N PRO A 86 27.37 -7.98 -17.78
CA PRO A 86 27.92 -9.13 -17.08
C PRO A 86 26.83 -10.09 -16.57
N ALA A 87 27.18 -11.38 -16.42
CA ALA A 87 26.20 -12.38 -16.01
C ALA A 87 25.78 -12.17 -14.55
N THR A 88 24.47 -12.09 -14.32
CA THR A 88 23.85 -12.01 -13.01
C THR A 88 22.62 -12.92 -12.96
N MET A 89 22.34 -13.43 -11.76
CA MET A 89 21.10 -14.14 -11.48
C MET A 89 20.21 -13.30 -10.58
N VAL A 90 18.97 -13.06 -11.00
CA VAL A 90 17.97 -12.35 -10.20
C VAL A 90 16.92 -13.35 -9.74
N ILE A 91 16.76 -13.44 -8.42
CA ILE A 91 15.76 -14.29 -7.77
C ILE A 91 14.63 -13.38 -7.28
N ARG A 92 13.40 -13.64 -7.76
CA ARG A 92 12.21 -12.90 -7.34
C ARG A 92 11.29 -13.78 -6.54
N GLY A 93 10.74 -13.22 -5.47
CA GLY A 93 9.81 -13.90 -4.59
C GLY A 93 8.56 -13.09 -4.31
N LYS A 94 7.47 -13.81 -4.05
CA LYS A 94 6.18 -13.28 -3.60
C LYS A 94 5.88 -13.82 -2.19
N PRO A 95 5.01 -13.16 -1.39
CA PRO A 95 4.72 -13.62 -0.05
C PRO A 95 4.38 -15.11 0.00
N ALA A 96 5.03 -15.83 0.89
CA ALA A 96 4.92 -17.30 0.97
C ALA A 96 3.47 -17.78 1.18
N ASN A 97 2.63 -16.98 1.85
CA ASN A 97 1.24 -17.28 2.16
C ASN A 97 0.28 -17.16 0.97
N MET A 98 0.75 -16.71 -0.20
CA MET A 98 -0.08 -16.50 -1.41
C MET A 98 -0.07 -17.70 -2.37
N ARG A 99 0.57 -18.78 -2.01
CA ARG A 99 0.58 -20.02 -2.82
C ARG A 99 -0.58 -20.92 -2.44
N ALA A 100 -1.08 -21.70 -3.37
CA ALA A 100 -2.07 -22.76 -3.22
C ALA A 100 -3.52 -22.36 -3.56
N THR A 101 -4.48 -22.81 -2.77
CA THR A 101 -5.93 -22.78 -3.06
C THR A 101 -6.54 -21.40 -3.25
N SER A 102 -5.86 -20.35 -2.71
CA SER A 102 -6.33 -18.96 -2.80
C SER A 102 -6.35 -18.39 -4.22
N LYS A 103 -5.61 -19.00 -5.16
CA LYS A 103 -5.61 -18.65 -6.60
C LYS A 103 -6.64 -19.44 -7.42
N THR A 104 -7.26 -20.46 -6.84
CA THR A 104 -8.28 -21.27 -7.53
C THR A 104 -9.52 -20.43 -7.79
N HIS A 105 -9.99 -20.42 -9.04
CA HIS A 105 -11.24 -19.75 -9.40
C HIS A 105 -12.44 -20.49 -8.77
N ARG A 106 -13.36 -19.72 -8.21
CA ARG A 106 -14.52 -20.22 -7.50
C ARG A 106 -15.79 -19.50 -7.92
N TYR A 107 -16.90 -20.14 -7.59
CA TYR A 107 -18.24 -19.61 -7.74
C TYR A 107 -18.92 -19.61 -6.37
N GLY A 108 -19.65 -18.55 -6.05
CA GLY A 108 -20.37 -18.41 -4.79
C GLY A 108 -21.15 -17.11 -4.75
N GLY A 109 -22.09 -17.03 -3.81
CA GLY A 109 -22.91 -15.83 -3.64
C GLY A 109 -23.31 -15.65 -2.18
N TRP A 110 -23.38 -14.42 -1.76
CA TRP A 110 -23.82 -13.99 -0.44
C TRP A 110 -24.89 -12.92 -0.61
N THR A 111 -25.98 -13.04 0.16
CA THR A 111 -27.08 -12.10 0.11
C THR A 111 -27.43 -11.64 1.51
N ASN A 112 -27.43 -10.33 1.73
CA ASN A 112 -27.79 -9.67 3.00
C ASN A 112 -27.00 -10.18 4.22
N VAL A 113 -25.66 -10.31 4.08
CA VAL A 113 -24.76 -10.80 5.13
C VAL A 113 -23.79 -9.71 5.57
N LYS A 114 -23.22 -9.85 6.76
CA LYS A 114 -22.13 -8.96 7.21
C LYS A 114 -20.87 -9.21 6.40
N LEU A 115 -20.10 -8.16 6.13
CA LEU A 115 -18.79 -8.31 5.48
C LEU A 115 -17.87 -9.25 6.27
N ALA A 116 -17.96 -9.24 7.59
CA ALA A 116 -17.20 -10.14 8.45
C ALA A 116 -17.49 -11.62 8.19
N ASP A 117 -18.74 -11.98 7.84
CA ASP A 117 -19.14 -13.36 7.55
C ASP A 117 -18.50 -13.81 6.22
N ILE A 118 -18.52 -12.93 5.19
CA ILE A 118 -17.83 -13.19 3.92
C ILE A 118 -16.33 -13.42 4.14
N VAL A 119 -15.69 -12.55 4.94
CA VAL A 119 -14.27 -12.66 5.31
C VAL A 119 -14.00 -13.98 6.05
N GLY A 120 -14.89 -14.37 6.96
CA GLY A 120 -14.82 -15.64 7.70
C GLY A 120 -14.90 -16.87 6.78
N ASP A 121 -15.81 -16.84 5.81
CA ASP A 121 -15.98 -17.94 4.85
C ASP A 121 -14.76 -18.11 3.93
N VAL A 122 -14.24 -16.98 3.41
CA VAL A 122 -13.04 -16.98 2.56
C VAL A 122 -11.82 -17.46 3.36
N ALA A 123 -11.67 -16.98 4.60
CA ALA A 123 -10.57 -17.40 5.47
C ALA A 123 -10.61 -18.89 5.78
N ARG A 124 -11.80 -19.43 6.13
CA ARG A 124 -12.00 -20.86 6.42
C ARG A 124 -11.62 -21.74 5.24
N ARG A 125 -12.02 -21.37 4.00
CA ARG A 125 -11.66 -22.10 2.78
C ARG A 125 -10.16 -22.22 2.57
N ASN A 126 -9.41 -21.22 2.99
CA ASN A 126 -7.96 -21.13 2.82
C ASN A 126 -7.17 -21.50 4.09
N LYS A 127 -7.84 -22.02 5.13
CA LYS A 127 -7.25 -22.39 6.42
C LYS A 127 -6.55 -21.20 7.11
N TRP A 128 -7.09 -20.00 6.96
CA TRP A 128 -6.63 -18.79 7.64
C TRP A 128 -7.56 -18.44 8.81
N ALA A 129 -7.01 -17.76 9.80
CA ALA A 129 -7.82 -17.03 10.77
C ALA A 129 -8.42 -15.78 10.10
N ALA A 130 -9.58 -15.31 10.58
CA ALA A 130 -10.25 -14.13 10.06
C ALA A 130 -10.19 -12.96 11.03
N ALA A 131 -10.00 -11.75 10.52
CA ALA A 131 -10.20 -10.49 11.23
C ALA A 131 -10.83 -9.46 10.29
N CYS A 132 -12.00 -8.96 10.65
CA CYS A 132 -12.67 -7.88 9.93
C CYS A 132 -13.05 -6.79 10.91
N SER A 133 -12.57 -5.56 10.67
CA SER A 133 -12.90 -4.36 11.48
C SER A 133 -13.83 -3.40 10.74
N VAL A 134 -14.43 -3.83 9.64
CA VAL A 134 -15.40 -3.06 8.86
C VAL A 134 -16.80 -3.54 9.18
N GLU A 135 -17.58 -2.68 9.80
CA GLU A 135 -19.00 -2.94 10.06
C GLU A 135 -19.82 -2.53 8.85
N ALA A 136 -20.17 -3.50 8.02
CA ALA A 136 -21.01 -3.28 6.83
C ALA A 136 -21.88 -4.52 6.57
N VAL A 137 -23.11 -4.30 6.14
CA VAL A 137 -23.98 -5.32 5.56
C VAL A 137 -23.83 -5.27 4.06
N VAL A 138 -23.54 -6.39 3.45
CA VAL A 138 -23.38 -6.58 2.02
C VAL A 138 -24.72 -7.07 1.46
N PRO A 139 -25.45 -6.25 0.69
CA PRO A 139 -26.74 -6.65 0.15
C PRO A 139 -26.63 -7.86 -0.78
N ARG A 140 -25.59 -7.86 -1.63
CA ARG A 140 -25.24 -8.96 -2.52
C ARG A 140 -23.77 -8.90 -2.89
N ALA A 141 -23.11 -10.04 -2.86
CA ALA A 141 -21.78 -10.25 -3.39
C ALA A 141 -21.72 -11.58 -4.11
N ASP A 142 -21.38 -11.56 -5.38
CA ASP A 142 -21.22 -12.76 -6.21
C ASP A 142 -19.73 -12.92 -6.52
N GLN A 143 -19.19 -14.11 -6.24
CA GLN A 143 -17.88 -14.56 -6.70
C GLN A 143 -18.13 -15.38 -7.96
N PHE A 144 -17.72 -14.88 -9.11
CA PHE A 144 -17.97 -15.51 -10.39
C PHE A 144 -16.68 -15.72 -11.17
N GLY A 145 -16.16 -16.94 -11.15
CA GLY A 145 -14.95 -17.31 -11.87
C GLY A 145 -13.71 -16.51 -11.43
N GLU A 146 -13.67 -16.05 -10.18
CA GLU A 146 -12.54 -15.31 -9.63
C GLU A 146 -11.94 -16.02 -8.41
N SER A 147 -10.67 -15.78 -8.14
CA SER A 147 -10.00 -16.36 -6.98
C SER A 147 -10.48 -15.70 -5.67
N ASP A 148 -10.35 -16.43 -4.56
CA ASP A 148 -10.72 -15.93 -3.23
C ASP A 148 -10.00 -14.61 -2.89
N LEU A 149 -8.73 -14.48 -3.26
CA LEU A 149 -7.96 -13.26 -3.04
C LEU A 149 -8.47 -12.07 -3.86
N HIS A 150 -8.78 -12.30 -5.14
CA HIS A 150 -9.33 -11.27 -6.01
C HIS A 150 -10.72 -10.84 -5.52
N PHE A 151 -11.58 -11.80 -5.19
CA PHE A 151 -12.92 -11.54 -4.67
C PHE A 151 -12.89 -10.69 -3.40
N ILE A 152 -12.11 -11.11 -2.38
CA ILE A 152 -12.10 -10.39 -1.12
C ILE A 152 -11.47 -8.99 -1.24
N THR A 153 -10.45 -8.83 -2.10
CA THR A 153 -9.87 -7.52 -2.41
C THR A 153 -10.89 -6.59 -3.06
N ARG A 154 -11.65 -7.10 -4.03
CA ARG A 154 -12.69 -6.34 -4.73
C ARG A 154 -13.79 -5.90 -3.77
N ILE A 155 -14.30 -6.81 -2.95
CA ILE A 155 -15.35 -6.50 -1.96
C ILE A 155 -14.84 -5.51 -0.90
N ALA A 156 -13.66 -5.75 -0.33
CA ALA A 156 -13.09 -4.83 0.66
C ALA A 156 -12.97 -3.40 0.10
N ARG A 157 -12.48 -3.24 -1.13
CA ARG A 157 -12.34 -1.94 -1.79
C ARG A 157 -13.68 -1.20 -1.97
N GLN A 158 -14.80 -1.91 -2.17
CA GLN A 158 -16.12 -1.27 -2.27
C GLN A 158 -16.53 -0.58 -0.96
N TYR A 159 -16.04 -1.09 0.18
CA TYR A 159 -16.31 -0.55 1.51
C TYR A 159 -15.16 0.30 2.07
N GLY A 160 -14.23 0.78 1.22
CA GLY A 160 -13.11 1.63 1.65
C GLY A 160 -12.08 0.90 2.51
N ALA A 161 -12.04 -0.42 2.36
CA ALA A 161 -11.16 -1.30 3.11
C ALA A 161 -10.08 -1.91 2.22
N THR A 162 -9.04 -2.41 2.86
CA THR A 162 -8.02 -3.27 2.27
C THR A 162 -8.13 -4.67 2.87
N ALA A 163 -7.73 -5.66 2.08
CA ALA A 163 -7.60 -7.04 2.52
C ALA A 163 -6.14 -7.45 2.43
N THR A 164 -5.60 -8.08 3.46
CA THR A 164 -4.23 -8.60 3.47
C THR A 164 -4.17 -9.94 4.19
N VAL A 165 -3.21 -10.79 3.82
CA VAL A 165 -2.93 -12.04 4.53
C VAL A 165 -1.55 -11.93 5.17
N LYS A 166 -1.50 -11.88 6.50
CA LYS A 166 -0.26 -11.84 7.27
C LYS A 166 -0.29 -12.90 8.38
N ALA A 167 0.80 -13.65 8.51
CA ALA A 167 0.95 -14.71 9.53
C ALA A 167 -0.24 -15.70 9.59
N GLY A 168 -0.74 -16.15 8.44
CA GLY A 168 -1.86 -17.10 8.37
C GLY A 168 -3.22 -16.51 8.74
N LYS A 169 -3.38 -15.18 8.73
CA LYS A 169 -4.61 -14.48 9.07
C LYS A 169 -5.05 -13.56 7.92
N LEU A 170 -6.30 -13.73 7.47
CA LEU A 170 -6.94 -12.79 6.54
C LEU A 170 -7.49 -11.60 7.34
N ILE A 171 -6.96 -10.42 7.06
CA ILE A 171 -7.28 -9.17 7.76
C ILE A 171 -7.96 -8.25 6.77
N VAL A 172 -9.16 -7.77 7.11
CA VAL A 172 -9.89 -6.75 6.35
C VAL A 172 -10.17 -5.56 7.26
N GLY A 173 -9.65 -4.40 6.89
CA GLY A 173 -9.77 -3.18 7.67
C GLY A 173 -9.83 -1.92 6.82
N PRO A 174 -10.31 -0.78 7.36
CA PRO A 174 -10.38 0.47 6.63
C PRO A 174 -8.98 0.94 6.22
N ILE A 175 -8.85 1.42 4.98
CA ILE A 175 -7.59 1.98 4.47
C ILE A 175 -7.20 3.19 5.32
N GLY A 176 -5.96 3.21 5.79
CA GLY A 176 -5.46 4.30 6.65
C GLY A 176 -6.11 4.33 8.03
N GLY A 177 -6.71 3.23 8.48
CA GLY A 177 -7.31 3.12 9.80
C GLY A 177 -6.31 3.20 10.96
N GLY A 178 -5.01 3.19 10.68
CA GLY A 178 -3.95 3.32 11.68
C GLY A 178 -3.99 2.26 12.78
N LYS A 179 -4.61 1.12 12.51
CA LYS A 179 -4.77 0.03 13.48
C LYS A 179 -3.99 -1.21 13.05
N SER A 180 -3.41 -1.90 14.03
CA SER A 180 -2.81 -3.22 13.81
C SER A 180 -3.88 -4.29 13.55
N ALA A 181 -3.44 -5.48 13.13
CA ALA A 181 -4.30 -6.66 13.00
C ALA A 181 -5.06 -7.05 14.29
N SER A 182 -4.56 -6.61 15.46
CA SER A 182 -5.19 -6.80 16.77
C SER A 182 -6.10 -5.63 17.19
N GLY A 183 -6.31 -4.61 16.33
CA GLY A 183 -7.14 -3.46 16.61
C GLY A 183 -6.46 -2.33 17.40
N LYS A 184 -5.19 -2.48 17.81
CA LYS A 184 -4.44 -1.42 18.51
C LYS A 184 -4.11 -0.29 17.54
N THR A 185 -4.28 0.95 17.96
CA THR A 185 -3.82 2.13 17.23
C THR A 185 -2.31 2.08 17.09
N LEU A 186 -1.81 2.18 15.85
CA LEU A 186 -0.40 2.27 15.57
C LEU A 186 0.06 3.72 15.80
N PRO A 187 1.19 3.95 16.50
CA PRO A 187 1.71 5.29 16.67
C PRO A 187 2.09 5.89 15.32
N SER A 188 1.78 7.18 15.12
CA SER A 188 2.26 7.94 13.98
C SER A 188 3.76 8.19 14.15
N ILE A 189 4.50 8.07 13.06
CA ILE A 189 5.94 8.33 13.02
C ILE A 189 6.15 9.76 12.55
N GLU A 190 6.87 10.57 13.33
CA GLU A 190 7.23 11.92 12.92
C GLU A 190 8.55 11.87 12.11
N LEU A 191 8.56 12.54 10.95
CA LEU A 191 9.73 12.71 10.09
C LEU A 191 9.97 14.18 9.81
N THR A 192 11.23 14.59 9.89
CA THR A 192 11.71 15.93 9.58
C THR A 192 12.66 15.89 8.37
N PRO A 193 12.96 17.02 7.71
CA PRO A 193 13.96 17.06 6.65
C PRO A 193 15.32 16.48 7.06
N ALA A 194 15.70 16.60 8.34
CA ALA A 194 16.98 16.10 8.86
C ALA A 194 17.05 14.56 8.92
N ASP A 195 15.90 13.86 8.94
CA ASP A 195 15.82 12.41 8.93
C ASP A 195 15.99 11.81 7.53
N LEU A 196 15.96 12.66 6.48
CA LEU A 196 15.89 12.26 5.09
C LEU A 196 17.22 12.50 4.36
N ALA A 197 17.56 11.60 3.47
CA ALA A 197 18.63 11.80 2.51
C ALA A 197 18.14 12.68 1.34
N ASP A 198 16.91 12.42 0.88
CA ASP A 198 16.24 13.25 -0.12
C ASP A 198 14.70 13.08 0.00
N TYR A 199 13.97 14.04 -0.58
CA TYR A 199 12.51 13.95 -0.64
C TYR A 199 11.94 14.71 -1.85
N GLU A 200 10.82 14.19 -2.34
CA GLU A 200 9.97 14.84 -3.34
C GLU A 200 8.53 14.84 -2.84
N ILE A 201 7.88 16.00 -2.80
CA ILE A 201 6.48 16.16 -2.39
C ILE A 201 5.74 16.91 -3.49
N THR A 202 4.74 16.25 -4.08
CA THR A 202 3.93 16.75 -5.20
C THR A 202 2.49 16.95 -4.78
N PHE A 203 1.89 18.08 -5.15
CA PHE A 203 0.49 18.43 -4.93
C PHE A 203 -0.24 18.59 -6.27
N PRO A 204 -0.81 17.52 -6.85
CA PRO A 204 -1.55 17.61 -8.09
C PRO A 204 -2.95 18.19 -7.87
N ASP A 205 -3.36 19.18 -8.64
CA ASP A 205 -4.68 19.81 -8.55
C ASP A 205 -5.81 18.95 -9.18
N ARG A 206 -5.49 18.15 -10.18
CA ARG A 206 -6.45 17.35 -10.97
C ARG A 206 -7.32 16.36 -10.17
N ALA A 207 -6.98 16.06 -8.92
CA ALA A 207 -7.73 15.15 -8.04
C ALA A 207 -8.68 15.89 -7.08
N SER A 208 -8.82 17.20 -7.22
CA SER A 208 -9.60 18.04 -6.31
C SER A 208 -11.08 18.07 -6.72
N PHE A 209 -11.92 17.36 -5.96
CA PHE A 209 -13.37 17.30 -6.18
C PHE A 209 -14.11 17.84 -4.97
N VAL A 210 -15.22 18.58 -5.23
CA VAL A 210 -16.09 19.13 -4.17
C VAL A 210 -17.05 18.09 -3.61
N ALA A 211 -17.36 17.05 -4.38
CA ALA A 211 -18.29 16.01 -3.97
C ALA A 211 -18.12 14.73 -4.81
N VAL A 212 -18.63 13.64 -4.29
CA VAL A 212 -18.85 12.40 -5.06
C VAL A 212 -20.35 12.12 -5.10
N ARG A 213 -20.86 11.85 -6.30
CA ARG A 213 -22.26 11.47 -6.56
C ARG A 213 -22.34 9.99 -6.88
N ALA A 214 -23.21 9.26 -6.19
CA ALA A 214 -23.56 7.88 -6.47
C ALA A 214 -25.02 7.75 -6.80
N LYS A 215 -25.39 6.79 -7.66
CA LYS A 215 -26.76 6.53 -8.09
C LYS A 215 -27.31 5.34 -7.33
N VAL A 216 -28.52 5.49 -6.78
CA VAL A 216 -29.28 4.41 -6.16
C VAL A 216 -30.41 4.02 -7.11
N HIS A 217 -30.53 2.74 -7.41
CA HIS A 217 -31.66 2.20 -8.15
C HIS A 217 -32.55 1.42 -7.20
N ASN A 218 -33.74 1.93 -6.93
CA ASN A 218 -34.72 1.21 -6.13
C ASN A 218 -35.46 0.21 -7.02
N ALA A 219 -35.12 -1.06 -6.88
CA ALA A 219 -35.71 -2.14 -7.68
C ALA A 219 -37.22 -2.30 -7.50
N LYS A 220 -37.79 -1.86 -6.34
CA LYS A 220 -39.24 -1.95 -6.08
C LYS A 220 -40.03 -0.87 -6.76
N THR A 221 -39.48 0.35 -6.88
CA THR A 221 -40.20 1.52 -7.44
C THR A 221 -39.70 1.93 -8.81
N GLY A 222 -38.62 1.32 -9.31
CA GLY A 222 -37.94 1.68 -10.56
C GLY A 222 -37.28 3.08 -10.55
N LYS A 223 -37.38 3.82 -9.44
CA LYS A 223 -36.81 5.17 -9.31
C LYS A 223 -35.31 5.16 -9.12
N LYS A 224 -34.64 6.08 -9.81
CA LYS A 224 -33.22 6.40 -9.61
C LYS A 224 -33.10 7.62 -8.72
N ILE A 225 -32.26 7.54 -7.68
CA ILE A 225 -32.02 8.63 -6.73
C ILE A 225 -30.51 8.92 -6.75
N ASP A 226 -30.15 10.17 -6.88
CA ASP A 226 -28.77 10.63 -6.77
C ASP A 226 -28.45 10.95 -5.31
N LEU A 227 -27.41 10.29 -4.78
CA LEU A 227 -26.87 10.55 -3.46
C LEU A 227 -25.51 11.23 -3.61
N THR A 228 -25.38 12.42 -3.03
CA THR A 228 -24.15 13.21 -3.11
C THR A 228 -23.48 13.31 -1.75
N ILE A 229 -22.20 12.96 -1.67
CA ILE A 229 -21.36 13.12 -0.50
C ILE A 229 -20.44 14.32 -0.73
N PRO A 230 -20.61 15.42 0.03
CA PRO A 230 -19.74 16.59 -0.09
C PRO A 230 -18.33 16.28 0.43
N ASN A 231 -17.32 16.94 -0.12
CA ASN A 231 -15.95 16.90 0.33
C ASN A 231 -15.65 18.11 1.23
N PRO A 232 -15.56 17.96 2.55
CA PRO A 232 -15.22 19.06 3.46
C PRO A 232 -13.79 19.58 3.26
N ASP A 233 -12.94 18.78 2.63
CA ASP A 233 -11.53 19.08 2.40
C ASP A 233 -11.27 19.60 0.97
N ALA A 234 -12.30 19.90 0.21
CA ALA A 234 -12.17 20.50 -1.12
C ALA A 234 -11.50 21.89 -1.05
N PRO A 235 -10.65 22.24 -2.03
CA PRO A 235 -10.04 23.56 -2.09
C PRO A 235 -11.09 24.64 -2.43
N PRO A 236 -10.86 25.88 -2.01
CA PRO A 236 -11.71 27.00 -2.38
C PRO A 236 -11.77 27.15 -3.91
N GLY A 237 -12.97 27.35 -4.45
CA GLY A 237 -13.18 27.53 -5.89
C GLY A 237 -13.26 26.24 -6.71
N ALA A 238 -13.02 25.07 -6.12
CA ALA A 238 -13.27 23.81 -6.81
C ALA A 238 -14.78 23.65 -7.11
N ALA A 239 -15.12 23.17 -8.31
CA ALA A 239 -16.49 22.95 -8.73
C ALA A 239 -16.77 21.51 -9.24
N ALA A 240 -15.72 20.72 -9.43
CA ALA A 240 -15.84 19.40 -10.03
C ALA A 240 -16.51 18.39 -9.09
N VAL A 241 -17.53 17.69 -9.59
CA VAL A 241 -18.21 16.59 -8.91
C VAL A 241 -17.87 15.28 -9.63
N HIS A 242 -17.34 14.32 -8.88
CA HIS A 242 -17.13 12.98 -9.43
C HIS A 242 -18.43 12.18 -9.36
N THR A 243 -18.82 11.57 -10.48
CA THR A 243 -20.02 10.72 -10.51
C THR A 243 -19.62 9.25 -10.69
N GLU A 244 -20.08 8.39 -9.78
CA GLU A 244 -19.89 6.94 -9.90
C GLU A 244 -20.65 6.39 -11.10
N ARG A 245 -20.01 5.48 -11.83
CA ARG A 245 -20.59 4.89 -13.06
C ARG A 245 -21.67 3.86 -12.75
N HIS A 246 -21.54 3.15 -11.62
CA HIS A 246 -22.46 2.09 -11.23
C HIS A 246 -23.61 2.62 -10.41
N SER A 247 -24.77 1.96 -10.53
CA SER A 247 -25.92 2.16 -9.65
C SER A 247 -25.90 1.11 -8.54
N TYR A 248 -26.26 1.54 -7.35
CA TYR A 248 -26.28 0.70 -6.15
C TYR A 248 -27.71 0.31 -5.79
N ALA A 249 -27.88 -0.88 -5.21
CA ALA A 249 -29.21 -1.41 -4.86
C ALA A 249 -29.81 -0.77 -3.59
N SER A 250 -28.98 -0.13 -2.74
CA SER A 250 -29.44 0.53 -1.53
C SER A 250 -28.72 1.87 -1.28
N PRO A 251 -29.34 2.80 -0.56
CA PRO A 251 -28.74 4.07 -0.17
C PRO A 251 -27.47 3.87 0.68
N GLU A 252 -27.44 2.88 1.57
CA GLU A 252 -26.31 2.57 2.44
C GLU A 252 -25.10 2.13 1.62
N ALA A 253 -25.31 1.22 0.65
CA ALA A 253 -24.27 0.77 -0.26
C ALA A 253 -23.75 1.93 -1.13
N ALA A 254 -24.62 2.78 -1.65
CA ALA A 254 -24.24 3.97 -2.40
C ALA A 254 -23.43 4.95 -1.56
N LYS A 255 -23.85 5.18 -0.30
CA LYS A 255 -23.13 6.05 0.65
C LYS A 255 -21.74 5.52 0.97
N ALA A 256 -21.64 4.23 1.26
CA ALA A 256 -20.35 3.58 1.53
C ALA A 256 -19.40 3.69 0.33
N ALA A 257 -19.89 3.40 -0.87
CA ALA A 257 -19.11 3.48 -2.10
C ALA A 257 -18.68 4.92 -2.42
N ALA A 258 -19.60 5.89 -2.30
CA ALA A 258 -19.29 7.30 -2.53
C ALA A 258 -18.25 7.83 -1.53
N LYS A 259 -18.36 7.45 -0.25
CA LYS A 259 -17.37 7.80 0.77
C LYS A 259 -16.00 7.17 0.44
N SER A 260 -15.97 5.88 0.13
CA SER A 260 -14.73 5.18 -0.26
C SER A 260 -14.07 5.84 -1.48
N ARG A 261 -14.88 6.23 -2.47
CA ARG A 261 -14.37 6.93 -3.65
C ARG A 261 -13.81 8.29 -3.31
N LEU A 262 -14.51 9.07 -2.45
CA LEU A 262 -14.04 10.37 -1.99
C LEU A 262 -12.69 10.26 -1.28
N GLU A 263 -12.56 9.34 -0.33
CA GLU A 263 -11.32 9.08 0.36
C GLU A 263 -10.19 8.68 -0.60
N LYS A 264 -10.50 7.86 -1.63
CA LYS A 264 -9.55 7.51 -2.67
C LYS A 264 -9.09 8.74 -3.47
N LEU A 265 -10.00 9.62 -3.87
CA LEU A 265 -9.68 10.86 -4.58
C LEU A 265 -8.83 11.78 -3.70
N ASN A 266 -9.18 11.92 -2.41
CA ASN A 266 -8.43 12.71 -1.46
C ASN A 266 -6.99 12.20 -1.28
N ARG A 267 -6.77 10.88 -1.24
CA ARG A 267 -5.41 10.31 -1.18
C ARG A 267 -4.52 10.74 -2.34
N HIS A 268 -5.09 10.96 -3.52
CA HIS A 268 -4.33 11.40 -4.70
C HIS A 268 -4.07 12.92 -4.77
N THR A 269 -4.49 13.70 -3.78
CA THR A 269 -4.25 15.16 -3.73
C THR A 269 -2.83 15.54 -3.29
N ALA A 270 -2.06 14.59 -2.79
CA ALA A 270 -0.61 14.71 -2.65
C ALA A 270 0.05 13.34 -2.81
N LYS A 271 1.26 13.35 -3.33
CA LYS A 271 2.16 12.20 -3.38
C LYS A 271 3.53 12.64 -2.86
N SER A 272 4.20 11.78 -2.12
CA SER A 272 5.53 12.04 -1.61
C SER A 272 6.41 10.81 -1.74
N VAL A 273 7.66 11.00 -2.10
CA VAL A 273 8.70 9.99 -2.06
C VAL A 273 9.80 10.48 -1.13
N LEU A 274 10.05 9.72 -0.08
CA LEU A 274 11.04 10.04 0.93
C LEU A 274 12.12 8.96 0.92
N ARG A 275 13.40 9.34 0.85
CA ARG A 275 14.52 8.40 0.96
C ARG A 275 15.30 8.70 2.22
N MET A 276 15.64 7.66 2.93
CA MET A 276 16.31 7.76 4.22
C MET A 276 17.20 6.55 4.49
N ARG A 277 18.01 6.68 5.51
CA ARG A 277 18.79 5.56 6.02
C ARG A 277 17.88 4.41 6.43
N GLY A 278 18.30 3.16 6.18
CA GLY A 278 17.52 1.96 6.45
C GLY A 278 16.97 1.89 7.87
N ARG A 279 15.65 1.69 7.97
CA ARG A 279 14.87 1.54 9.21
C ARG A 279 13.64 0.68 8.95
N THR A 280 13.13 -0.01 9.96
CA THR A 280 12.02 -0.99 9.84
C THR A 280 10.75 -0.61 10.58
N ASP A 281 10.72 0.52 11.24
CA ASP A 281 9.55 0.98 12.01
C ASP A 281 8.45 1.57 11.12
N ILE A 282 8.74 1.88 9.85
CA ILE A 282 7.78 2.34 8.84
C ILE A 282 7.26 1.10 8.07
N ALA A 283 5.94 1.01 7.90
CA ALA A 283 5.29 -0.04 7.13
C ALA A 283 4.10 0.53 6.36
N ALA A 284 3.65 -0.17 5.32
CA ALA A 284 2.47 0.22 4.55
C ALA A 284 1.23 0.40 5.46
N GLU A 285 0.36 1.33 5.08
CA GLU A 285 -0.85 1.74 5.81
C GLU A 285 -0.63 2.43 7.17
N LYS A 286 0.61 2.63 7.60
CA LYS A 286 0.88 3.47 8.77
C LYS A 286 0.76 4.96 8.43
N SER A 287 0.38 5.75 9.44
CA SER A 287 0.44 7.21 9.34
C SER A 287 1.84 7.71 9.62
N VAL A 288 2.29 8.66 8.81
CA VAL A 288 3.53 9.41 8.99
C VAL A 288 3.19 10.90 9.07
N ARG A 289 3.75 11.58 10.05
CA ARG A 289 3.62 13.02 10.23
C ARG A 289 4.87 13.71 9.74
N LEU A 290 4.75 14.50 8.69
CA LEU A 290 5.82 15.39 8.22
C LEU A 290 5.80 16.68 9.02
N LYS A 291 6.99 17.17 9.44
CA LYS A 291 7.15 18.36 10.24
C LYS A 291 8.43 19.12 9.89
N GLY A 292 8.30 20.44 9.79
CA GLY A 292 9.46 21.32 9.52
C GLY A 292 9.80 21.44 8.03
N PHE A 293 8.90 21.06 7.15
CA PHE A 293 8.97 21.34 5.71
C PHE A 293 8.33 22.71 5.41
N LYS A 294 7.51 22.81 4.38
CA LYS A 294 6.63 23.96 4.16
C LYS A 294 5.29 23.70 4.83
N GLN A 295 4.58 24.76 5.21
CA GLN A 295 3.28 24.66 5.90
C GLN A 295 2.30 23.74 5.19
N GLU A 296 2.30 23.76 3.85
CA GLU A 296 1.44 22.93 3.00
C GLU A 296 1.84 21.44 3.03
N ALA A 297 3.12 21.18 3.21
CA ALA A 297 3.70 19.83 3.24
C ALA A 297 3.66 19.21 4.65
N ASP A 298 3.61 20.03 5.71
CA ASP A 298 3.51 19.52 7.07
C ASP A 298 2.17 18.83 7.34
N GLY A 299 2.17 17.88 8.27
CA GLY A 299 0.99 17.15 8.75
C GLY A 299 0.97 15.67 8.37
N GLU A 300 -0.20 15.06 8.52
CA GLU A 300 -0.39 13.62 8.38
C GLU A 300 -0.41 13.18 6.91
N PHE A 301 0.28 12.08 6.64
CA PHE A 301 0.30 11.33 5.39
C PHE A 301 0.09 9.86 5.69
N LEU A 302 -0.32 9.10 4.68
CA LEU A 302 -0.46 7.66 4.75
C LEU A 302 0.62 6.97 3.92
N VAL A 303 1.27 5.97 4.49
CA VAL A 303 2.28 5.17 3.80
C VAL A 303 1.60 4.30 2.74
N GLU A 304 1.95 4.53 1.48
CA GLU A 304 1.47 3.76 0.33
C GLU A 304 2.39 2.57 0.03
N SER A 305 3.71 2.77 0.10
CA SER A 305 4.66 1.68 -0.04
C SER A 305 5.95 1.96 0.74
N VAL A 306 6.61 0.88 1.17
CA VAL A 306 7.95 0.93 1.75
C VAL A 306 8.84 0.00 0.97
N LYS A 307 9.96 0.52 0.50
CA LYS A 307 10.96 -0.22 -0.25
C LYS A 307 12.29 -0.16 0.50
N HIS A 308 12.82 -1.32 0.84
CA HIS A 308 14.15 -1.46 1.40
C HIS A 308 15.11 -1.93 0.33
N THR A 309 16.24 -1.27 0.19
CA THR A 309 17.29 -1.63 -0.76
C THR A 309 18.62 -1.76 -0.04
N TYR A 310 19.21 -2.94 -0.08
CA TYR A 310 20.58 -3.20 0.32
C TYR A 310 21.46 -3.31 -0.94
N ALA A 311 22.51 -2.52 -1.01
CA ALA A 311 23.52 -2.58 -2.05
C ALA A 311 24.84 -1.99 -1.55
N GLY A 312 25.99 -2.57 -1.93
CA GLY A 312 27.30 -2.01 -1.60
C GLY A 312 27.53 -1.79 -0.08
N ARG A 313 26.97 -2.65 0.77
CA ARG A 313 27.00 -2.52 2.25
C ARG A 313 26.29 -1.30 2.81
N SER A 314 25.40 -0.71 2.01
CA SER A 314 24.46 0.34 2.41
C SER A 314 23.05 -0.21 2.45
N TRP A 315 22.21 0.38 3.27
CA TRP A 315 20.79 0.07 3.35
C TRP A 315 19.99 1.37 3.34
N GLU A 316 19.14 1.50 2.34
CA GLU A 316 18.23 2.60 2.14
C GLU A 316 16.79 2.14 2.36
N THR A 317 15.98 2.99 2.95
CA THR A 317 14.53 2.87 3.00
C THR A 317 13.91 4.01 2.18
N SER A 318 13.16 3.66 1.14
CA SER A 318 12.35 4.59 0.34
C SER A 318 10.89 4.39 0.69
N VAL A 319 10.19 5.47 1.00
CA VAL A 319 8.79 5.46 1.43
C VAL A 319 7.97 6.30 0.47
N GLU A 320 6.95 5.70 -0.13
CA GLU A 320 5.93 6.45 -0.86
C GLU A 320 4.77 6.78 0.07
N LEU A 321 4.35 8.05 0.08
CA LEU A 321 3.24 8.53 0.88
C LEU A 321 2.16 9.11 -0.02
N ASN A 322 0.91 8.98 0.40
CA ASN A 322 -0.22 9.71 -0.17
C ASN A 322 -0.86 10.63 0.88
N ALA A 323 -1.75 11.51 0.43
CA ALA A 323 -2.33 12.57 1.27
C ALA A 323 -3.27 12.07 2.39
N GLY A 324 -3.46 10.75 2.54
CA GLY A 324 -4.41 10.18 3.49
C GLY A 324 -5.87 10.46 3.12
N ASN A 325 -6.80 9.99 3.95
CA ASN A 325 -8.24 10.03 3.65
C ASN A 325 -8.84 11.47 3.62
N LYS A 326 -8.23 12.41 4.36
CA LYS A 326 -8.64 13.84 4.34
C LYS A 326 -8.07 14.58 3.13
N GLY A 327 -6.94 14.11 2.59
CA GLY A 327 -6.28 14.76 1.48
C GLY A 327 -5.51 16.02 1.86
N LYS A 328 -4.89 16.60 0.84
CA LYS A 328 -4.11 17.86 0.90
C LYS A 328 -4.57 18.85 -0.19
N ALA A 329 -5.79 18.73 -0.69
CA ALA A 329 -6.30 19.55 -1.78
C ALA A 329 -6.30 21.07 -1.48
N LYS A 330 -6.31 21.46 -0.19
CA LYS A 330 -6.16 22.86 0.25
C LYS A 330 -4.74 23.38 0.24
N ALA A 331 -3.74 22.55 -0.05
CA ALA A 331 -2.36 22.98 -0.17
C ALA A 331 -2.22 24.03 -1.29
N GLY A 332 -1.55 25.12 -1.02
CA GLY A 332 -1.46 26.26 -1.93
C GLY A 332 -2.67 27.24 -1.90
N HIS A 333 -3.79 26.86 -1.26
CA HIS A 333 -4.97 27.71 -1.09
C HIS A 333 -5.05 28.33 0.33
N GLY A 334 -4.00 28.21 1.13
CA GLY A 334 -3.94 28.75 2.49
C GLY A 334 -3.88 30.28 2.55
N LYS A 335 -4.04 30.84 3.76
CA LYS A 335 -3.85 32.27 4.02
C LYS A 335 -2.47 32.72 3.54
N LYS A 336 -2.39 33.84 2.80
CA LYS A 336 -1.14 34.43 2.31
C LYS A 336 -0.10 34.46 3.45
N PRO A 337 1.14 34.01 3.24
CA PRO A 337 2.18 34.10 4.24
C PRO A 337 2.41 35.58 4.64
N LYS A 338 2.63 35.84 5.92
CA LYS A 338 2.81 37.20 6.46
C LYS A 338 4.05 37.95 5.92
N LYS A 339 4.97 37.24 5.25
CA LYS A 339 6.10 37.82 4.50
C LYS A 339 6.07 37.25 3.08
N LYS A 340 5.86 38.13 2.10
CA LYS A 340 6.04 37.81 0.69
C LYS A 340 7.53 37.75 0.37
N ILE A 341 7.99 36.65 -0.20
CA ILE A 341 9.15 36.64 -1.07
C ILE A 341 8.57 36.85 -2.48
N ASP A 342 8.69 38.06 -3.03
CA ASP A 342 8.29 38.30 -4.39
C ASP A 342 9.27 37.58 -5.32
N LEU A 343 8.81 36.56 -6.04
CA LEU A 343 9.55 36.01 -7.17
C LEU A 343 9.55 37.10 -8.25
N VAL A 344 10.63 37.82 -8.38
CA VAL A 344 10.85 38.76 -9.50
C VAL A 344 11.06 37.87 -10.73
N VAL A 345 10.03 37.71 -11.55
CA VAL A 345 10.17 37.13 -12.88
C VAL A 345 10.81 38.22 -13.75
N PRO A 346 12.00 38.03 -14.31
CA PRO A 346 12.61 39.00 -15.22
C PRO A 346 11.66 39.26 -16.39
N ALA A 347 11.43 40.50 -16.74
CA ALA A 347 10.68 40.84 -17.93
C ALA A 347 11.37 40.24 -19.18
N PRO A 348 10.63 39.72 -20.18
CA PRO A 348 11.24 39.27 -21.41
C PRO A 348 12.00 40.42 -22.07
N GLN A 349 13.26 40.18 -22.34
CA GLN A 349 14.08 41.14 -23.12
C GLN A 349 13.46 41.21 -24.51
N LYS A 350 13.17 42.46 -24.95
CA LYS A 350 12.68 42.78 -26.30
C LYS A 350 13.78 42.58 -27.33
#